data_b22e8055c198c48af7e3cff3bb73e0d5
#
_entry.id   b22e8055c198c48af7e3cff3bb73e0d5
#
_cell.length_a   1.000
_cell.length_b   1.000
_cell.length_c   1.000
_cell.angle_alpha   90.00
_cell.angle_beta   90.00
_cell.angle_gamma   90.00
#
_symmetry.space_group_name_H-M   'P 1'
#
loop_
_entity.id
_entity.type
_entity.pdbx_description
1 polymer ?
#
loop_
_entity_poly.entity_id
_entity_poly.type
_entity_poly.pdbx_seq_one_letter_code
_entity_poly.pdbx_strand_id
1 'polypeptide(L)'
;MPANAATAHPHLPPVDVLIRSLALHSCSGREGARLQALCEAPAPGDDTLTVHEPDSPTRQEVERFIAAIYRARFGADVHDFAPLLVSRRGTDGELCAAAGYRPADTGALFLERYLDAPVEHALGAPRSQIVEVGHLAACRAGEGRRLILQLGPWLARNGFRWAVSTMTEELRHLFRRLGVAQRALGVADPGRLGDAAKGWGRYYEHHPIVLASAIGPALQARARRERHS
;
A
#
# COMPACT_ATOMS: atom_id res chain seq x y z
N MET A 1 -28.92 12.14 37.86
CA MET A 1 -28.78 11.08 36.85
C MET A 1 -28.53 11.75 35.51
N PRO A 2 -27.32 11.88 35.00
CA PRO A 2 -27.11 12.29 33.61
C PRO A 2 -26.96 11.05 32.73
N ALA A 3 -27.60 11.13 31.55
CA ALA A 3 -27.65 10.07 30.54
C ALA A 3 -26.31 9.89 29.85
N ASN A 4 -25.94 8.65 29.69
CA ASN A 4 -24.73 8.17 29.05
C ASN A 4 -24.89 8.29 27.51
N ALA A 5 -24.16 9.22 26.89
CA ALA A 5 -24.07 9.30 25.42
C ALA A 5 -23.13 8.20 24.91
N ALA A 6 -23.70 7.15 24.36
CA ALA A 6 -22.96 6.12 23.68
C ALA A 6 -22.35 6.67 22.39
N THR A 7 -21.04 6.79 22.35
CA THR A 7 -20.26 7.12 21.15
C THR A 7 -20.40 5.97 20.15
N ALA A 8 -21.10 6.19 19.06
CA ALA A 8 -21.22 5.23 17.97
C ALA A 8 -19.86 5.10 17.26
N HIS A 9 -19.21 3.96 17.42
CA HIS A 9 -18.06 3.59 16.59
C HIS A 9 -18.53 3.32 15.16
N PRO A 10 -17.82 3.82 14.11
CA PRO A 10 -18.17 3.50 12.76
C PRO A 10 -18.01 1.98 12.53
N HIS A 11 -19.08 1.33 12.12
CA HIS A 11 -19.12 -0.09 11.79
C HIS A 11 -18.27 -0.32 10.53
N LEU A 12 -17.09 -0.90 10.69
CA LEU A 12 -16.30 -1.40 9.58
C LEU A 12 -17.05 -2.60 8.94
N PRO A 13 -17.19 -2.63 7.60
CA PRO A 13 -17.85 -3.75 6.92
C PRO A 13 -17.06 -5.05 7.11
N PRO A 14 -17.73 -6.22 7.08
CA PRO A 14 -17.07 -7.52 7.25
C PRO A 14 -15.95 -7.73 6.24
N VAL A 15 -14.92 -8.42 6.66
CA VAL A 15 -13.62 -8.65 5.96
C VAL A 15 -13.79 -9.24 4.55
N ASP A 16 -14.87 -10.00 4.31
CA ASP A 16 -15.20 -10.58 3.00
C ASP A 16 -15.46 -9.54 1.89
N VAL A 17 -15.89 -8.34 2.24
CA VAL A 17 -16.14 -7.27 1.25
C VAL A 17 -14.83 -6.71 0.70
N LEU A 18 -13.77 -6.65 1.52
CA LEU A 18 -12.45 -6.16 1.10
C LEU A 18 -11.70 -7.17 0.23
N ILE A 19 -11.82 -8.46 0.53
CA ILE A 19 -11.18 -9.55 -0.25
C ILE A 19 -11.88 -9.71 -1.61
N ARG A 20 -13.20 -9.72 -1.66
CA ARG A 20 -13.96 -9.81 -2.92
C ARG A 20 -13.67 -8.65 -3.85
N SER A 21 -13.42 -7.46 -3.35
CA SER A 21 -13.13 -6.29 -4.16
C SER A 21 -11.72 -6.24 -4.74
N LEU A 22 -10.78 -6.97 -4.18
CA LEU A 22 -9.45 -7.19 -4.77
C LEU A 22 -9.42 -8.37 -5.75
N ALA A 23 -10.34 -9.34 -5.61
CA ALA A 23 -10.36 -10.61 -6.34
C ALA A 23 -11.34 -10.68 -7.53
N LEU A 24 -12.31 -9.78 -7.65
CA LEU A 24 -13.29 -9.81 -8.73
C LEU A 24 -12.80 -8.94 -9.89
N HIS A 25 -12.48 -9.50 -11.08
CA HIS A 25 -13.44 -9.72 -12.13
C HIS A 25 -12.87 -10.59 -13.27
N SER A 26 -13.39 -11.75 -13.37
CA SER A 26 -13.62 -12.41 -14.63
C SER A 26 -15.14 -12.64 -14.71
N CYS A 27 -15.88 -11.67 -15.22
CA CYS A 27 -17.28 -11.83 -15.63
C CYS A 27 -17.53 -10.92 -16.82
N SER A 28 -17.77 -11.53 -17.98
CA SER A 28 -18.32 -10.88 -19.17
C SER A 28 -19.82 -10.64 -18.96
N GLY A 29 -20.28 -9.42 -19.19
CA GLY A 29 -21.70 -9.08 -19.13
C GLY A 29 -21.95 -7.61 -18.81
N ARG A 30 -23.19 -7.15 -18.99
CA ARG A 30 -23.63 -5.76 -18.74
C ARG A 30 -23.26 -5.18 -17.36
N GLU A 31 -22.97 -6.01 -16.38
CA GLU A 31 -22.40 -5.60 -15.08
C GLU A 31 -20.94 -5.12 -15.18
N GLY A 32 -20.17 -5.68 -16.12
CA GLY A 32 -18.79 -5.22 -16.39
C GLY A 32 -18.73 -3.76 -16.81
N ALA A 33 -19.68 -3.30 -17.62
CA ALA A 33 -19.76 -1.90 -18.08
C ALA A 33 -20.12 -0.94 -16.94
N ARG A 34 -20.95 -1.36 -15.98
CA ARG A 34 -21.34 -0.54 -14.83
C ARG A 34 -20.22 -0.42 -13.79
N LEU A 35 -19.39 -1.47 -13.69
CA LEU A 35 -18.18 -1.49 -12.84
C LEU A 35 -17.00 -0.78 -13.50
N GLN A 36 -16.97 -0.74 -14.83
CA GLN A 36 -16.01 0.02 -15.61
C GLN A 36 -16.26 1.54 -15.49
N ALA A 37 -17.53 1.97 -15.42
CA ALA A 37 -17.90 3.35 -15.13
C ALA A 37 -17.51 3.81 -13.70
N LEU A 38 -17.42 2.88 -12.74
CA LEU A 38 -16.86 3.16 -11.41
C LEU A 38 -15.31 3.21 -11.41
N CYS A 39 -14.67 2.85 -12.51
CA CYS A 39 -13.21 2.93 -12.75
C CYS A 39 -12.82 4.13 -13.61
N GLU A 40 -13.76 4.98 -14.03
CA GLU A 40 -13.46 6.21 -14.75
C GLU A 40 -12.64 7.16 -13.88
N ALA A 41 -11.72 7.88 -14.53
CA ALA A 41 -10.79 8.78 -13.89
C ALA A 41 -11.54 9.77 -12.96
N PRO A 42 -11.05 10.01 -11.75
CA PRO A 42 -11.67 11.00 -10.87
C PRO A 42 -11.68 12.36 -11.56
N ALA A 43 -12.78 13.09 -11.40
CA ALA A 43 -12.86 14.50 -11.75
C ALA A 43 -11.70 15.27 -11.08
N PRO A 44 -11.18 16.34 -11.70
CA PRO A 44 -10.10 17.14 -11.14
C PRO A 44 -10.60 17.92 -9.93
N GLY A 45 -10.43 17.36 -8.75
CA GLY A 45 -10.83 17.94 -7.47
C GLY A 45 -10.40 17.03 -6.35
N ASP A 46 -9.32 17.40 -5.66
CA ASP A 46 -8.84 16.83 -4.40
C ASP A 46 -8.15 15.46 -4.42
N ASP A 47 -7.38 15.17 -5.45
CA ASP A 47 -6.65 13.92 -5.62
C ASP A 47 -5.17 14.04 -5.17
N THR A 48 -4.90 14.83 -4.13
CA THR A 48 -3.55 15.07 -3.60
C THR A 48 -3.20 14.10 -2.48
N LEU A 49 -2.01 13.48 -2.61
CA LEU A 49 -1.40 12.75 -1.50
C LEU A 49 -0.94 13.75 -0.44
N THR A 50 -1.31 13.51 0.80
CA THR A 50 -0.76 14.25 1.95
C THR A 50 0.38 13.46 2.57
N VAL A 51 1.53 14.10 2.74
CA VAL A 51 2.70 13.53 3.42
C VAL A 51 2.64 13.88 4.90
N HIS A 52 2.97 12.90 5.73
CA HIS A 52 3.02 13.04 7.19
C HIS A 52 4.43 12.69 7.68
N GLU A 53 5.16 13.69 8.09
CA GLU A 53 6.44 13.57 8.79
C GLU A 53 6.24 13.13 10.25
N PRO A 54 7.30 12.74 10.98
CA PRO A 54 7.17 12.30 12.37
C PRO A 54 6.44 13.29 13.28
N ASP A 55 6.64 14.59 13.10
CA ASP A 55 6.06 15.66 13.92
C ASP A 55 4.74 16.21 13.34
N SER A 56 4.23 15.62 12.27
CA SER A 56 2.98 16.08 11.65
C SER A 56 1.79 15.90 12.61
N PRO A 57 0.94 16.92 12.84
CA PRO A 57 -0.18 16.83 13.77
C PRO A 57 -1.23 15.79 13.37
N THR A 58 -1.29 15.44 12.08
CA THR A 58 -2.24 14.45 11.55
C THR A 58 -1.65 13.04 11.45
N ARG A 59 -0.35 12.86 11.76
CA ARG A 59 0.33 11.58 11.65
C ARG A 59 -0.31 10.48 12.49
N GLN A 60 -0.65 10.78 13.74
CA GLN A 60 -1.26 9.80 14.66
C GLN A 60 -2.61 9.27 14.14
N GLU A 61 -3.36 10.10 13.43
CA GLU A 61 -4.62 9.68 12.79
C GLU A 61 -4.34 8.62 11.71
N VAL A 62 -3.31 8.83 10.87
CA VAL A 62 -2.91 7.91 9.80
C VAL A 62 -2.36 6.61 10.38
N GLU A 63 -1.55 6.66 11.43
CA GLU A 63 -1.03 5.47 12.12
C GLU A 63 -2.17 4.61 12.69
N ARG A 64 -3.15 5.24 13.36
CA ARG A 64 -4.34 4.54 13.86
C ARG A 64 -5.16 3.91 12.75
N PHE A 65 -5.31 4.61 11.62
CA PHE A 65 -5.98 4.08 10.44
C PHE A 65 -5.27 2.82 9.90
N ILE A 66 -3.95 2.88 9.70
CA ILE A 66 -3.15 1.74 9.24
C ILE A 66 -3.28 0.58 10.23
N ALA A 67 -3.06 0.84 11.53
CA ALA A 67 -3.13 -0.19 12.57
C ALA A 67 -4.52 -0.87 12.61
N ALA A 68 -5.61 -0.11 12.46
CA ALA A 68 -6.96 -0.66 12.44
C ALA A 68 -7.18 -1.61 11.25
N ILE A 69 -6.71 -1.23 10.05
CA ILE A 69 -6.82 -2.07 8.85
C ILE A 69 -6.00 -3.37 9.00
N TYR A 70 -4.76 -3.26 9.50
CA TYR A 70 -3.89 -4.43 9.71
C TYR A 70 -4.44 -5.36 10.79
N ARG A 71 -4.98 -4.81 11.87
CA ARG A 71 -5.63 -5.59 12.93
C ARG A 71 -6.87 -6.32 12.40
N ALA A 72 -7.72 -5.64 11.66
CA ALA A 72 -8.94 -6.24 11.08
C ALA A 72 -8.60 -7.35 10.07
N ARG A 73 -7.57 -7.14 9.24
CA ARG A 73 -7.22 -8.05 8.15
C ARG A 73 -6.38 -9.24 8.60
N PHE A 74 -5.36 -8.98 9.42
CA PHE A 74 -4.33 -9.96 9.76
C PHE A 74 -4.30 -10.32 11.25
N GLY A 75 -5.07 -9.64 12.10
CA GLY A 75 -4.90 -9.72 13.54
C GLY A 75 -3.55 -9.14 14.00
N ALA A 76 -2.93 -8.31 13.16
CA ALA A 76 -1.62 -7.73 13.42
C ALA A 76 -1.72 -6.55 14.39
N ASP A 77 -0.71 -6.42 15.23
CA ASP A 77 -0.54 -5.31 16.18
C ASP A 77 0.65 -4.45 15.75
N VAL A 78 0.36 -3.51 14.83
CA VAL A 78 1.39 -2.65 14.22
C VAL A 78 1.64 -1.44 15.10
N HIS A 79 2.88 -1.30 15.58
CA HIS A 79 3.34 -0.19 16.42
C HIS A 79 4.53 0.56 15.82
N ASP A 80 5.29 -0.09 14.95
CA ASP A 80 6.45 0.50 14.28
C ASP A 80 6.06 0.88 12.85
N PHE A 81 6.00 2.17 12.58
CA PHE A 81 5.62 2.72 11.29
C PHE A 81 6.85 3.25 10.52
N ALA A 82 6.72 3.31 9.20
CA ALA A 82 7.73 3.97 8.37
C ALA A 82 7.90 5.45 8.81
N PRO A 83 9.11 6.02 8.66
CA PRO A 83 9.38 7.40 9.07
C PRO A 83 8.47 8.41 8.38
N LEU A 84 8.09 8.14 7.15
CA LEU A 84 7.20 8.98 6.36
C LEU A 84 5.94 8.21 6.02
N LEU A 85 4.78 8.85 6.20
CA LEU A 85 3.49 8.29 5.81
C LEU A 85 2.87 9.15 4.72
N VAL A 86 2.11 8.54 3.85
CA VAL A 86 1.26 9.23 2.88
C VAL A 86 -0.17 8.79 3.07
N SER A 87 -1.09 9.70 2.91
CA SER A 87 -2.51 9.40 2.98
C SER A 87 -3.29 10.01 1.82
N ARG A 88 -4.45 9.44 1.59
CA ARG A 88 -5.46 9.93 0.68
C ARG A 88 -6.79 10.01 1.41
N ARG A 89 -7.48 11.16 1.24
CA ARG A 89 -8.85 11.33 1.74
C ARG A 89 -9.85 11.21 0.61
N GLY A 90 -11.05 10.82 0.93
CA GLY A 90 -12.19 10.86 0.02
C GLY A 90 -12.76 12.28 -0.11
N THR A 91 -13.75 12.44 -0.96
CA THR A 91 -14.49 13.70 -1.12
C THR A 91 -15.27 14.10 0.14
N ASP A 92 -15.52 13.16 1.03
CA ASP A 92 -16.12 13.34 2.36
C ASP A 92 -15.09 13.80 3.42
N GLY A 93 -13.82 13.97 3.05
CA GLY A 93 -12.73 14.34 3.96
C GLY A 93 -12.18 13.19 4.80
N GLU A 94 -12.79 11.99 4.75
CA GLU A 94 -12.38 10.83 5.53
C GLU A 94 -11.14 10.14 4.94
N LEU A 95 -10.28 9.57 5.80
CA LEU A 95 -9.15 8.76 5.35
C LEU A 95 -9.64 7.52 4.59
N CYS A 96 -9.22 7.39 3.35
CA CYS A 96 -9.60 6.27 2.48
C CYS A 96 -8.45 5.29 2.26
N ALA A 97 -7.23 5.76 2.18
CA ALA A 97 -6.05 4.93 2.00
C ALA A 97 -4.80 5.61 2.58
N ALA A 98 -3.85 4.79 2.99
CA ALA A 98 -2.54 5.24 3.48
C ALA A 98 -1.44 4.24 3.12
N ALA A 99 -0.20 4.72 3.09
CA ALA A 99 1.00 3.89 3.00
C ALA A 99 2.14 4.54 3.78
N GLY A 100 3.11 3.73 4.18
CA GLY A 100 4.36 4.20 4.71
C GLY A 100 5.47 4.10 3.67
N TYR A 101 6.46 5.00 3.74
CA TYR A 101 7.64 4.89 2.91
C TYR A 101 8.90 5.30 3.65
N ARG A 102 10.04 4.72 3.24
CA ARG A 102 11.37 4.98 3.80
C ARG A 102 12.37 5.08 2.65
N PRO A 103 13.02 6.24 2.43
CA PRO A 103 14.17 6.35 1.53
C PRO A 103 15.30 5.43 2.00
N ALA A 104 15.93 4.69 1.10
CA ALA A 104 16.95 3.73 1.50
C ALA A 104 18.27 4.38 1.94
N ASP A 105 18.52 5.63 1.56
CA ASP A 105 19.69 6.40 1.98
C ASP A 105 19.58 6.97 3.40
N THR A 106 18.40 6.90 4.02
CA THR A 106 18.22 7.33 5.42
C THR A 106 18.56 6.25 6.46
N GLY A 107 18.84 5.02 6.03
CA GLY A 107 19.21 3.92 6.92
C GLY A 107 18.82 2.55 6.38
N ALA A 108 18.85 1.54 7.24
CA ALA A 108 18.46 0.19 6.90
C ALA A 108 16.94 0.11 6.62
N LEU A 109 16.55 -0.61 5.59
CA LEU A 109 15.17 -0.90 5.28
C LEU A 109 14.64 -2.05 6.12
N PHE A 110 13.35 -2.02 6.45
CA PHE A 110 12.74 -3.12 7.20
C PHE A 110 12.84 -4.45 6.43
N LEU A 111 12.61 -4.41 5.11
CA LEU A 111 12.65 -5.59 4.26
C LEU A 111 14.05 -6.22 4.10
N GLU A 112 15.12 -5.48 4.38
CA GLU A 112 16.49 -6.02 4.34
C GLU A 112 16.71 -7.12 5.39
N ARG A 113 15.88 -7.18 6.44
CA ARG A 113 15.86 -8.29 7.39
C ARG A 113 15.57 -9.64 6.74
N TYR A 114 14.90 -9.66 5.59
CA TYR A 114 14.58 -10.87 4.84
C TYR A 114 15.62 -11.21 3.75
N LEU A 115 16.55 -10.31 3.49
CA LEU A 115 17.55 -10.45 2.42
C LEU A 115 18.91 -10.88 2.98
N ASP A 116 19.70 -11.55 2.12
CA ASP A 116 21.06 -11.94 2.48
C ASP A 116 22.10 -10.87 2.14
N ALA A 117 21.70 -9.85 1.36
CA ALA A 117 22.53 -8.72 0.97
C ALA A 117 21.70 -7.42 0.95
N PRO A 118 22.34 -6.26 1.12
CA PRO A 118 21.70 -4.97 0.99
C PRO A 118 20.99 -4.81 -0.37
N VAL A 119 19.89 -4.09 -0.36
CA VAL A 119 18.99 -3.97 -1.52
C VAL A 119 19.67 -3.33 -2.73
N GLU A 120 20.59 -2.40 -2.52
CA GLU A 120 21.37 -1.74 -3.58
C GLU A 120 22.24 -2.73 -4.38
N HIS A 121 22.78 -3.77 -3.76
CA HIS A 121 23.53 -4.82 -4.45
C HIS A 121 22.59 -5.64 -5.34
N ALA A 122 21.42 -5.99 -4.85
CA ALA A 122 20.45 -6.74 -5.63
C ALA A 122 19.94 -5.97 -6.85
N LEU A 123 19.85 -4.62 -6.74
CA LEU A 123 19.29 -3.76 -7.78
C LEU A 123 20.35 -3.14 -8.70
N GLY A 124 21.62 -3.09 -8.28
CA GLY A 124 22.67 -2.36 -8.99
C GLY A 124 22.38 -0.86 -9.07
N ALA A 125 21.77 -0.29 -8.02
CA ALA A 125 21.33 1.09 -7.98
C ALA A 125 21.74 1.75 -6.65
N PRO A 126 22.08 3.05 -6.64
CA PRO A 126 22.41 3.74 -5.40
C PRO A 126 21.18 3.85 -4.47
N ARG A 127 21.40 3.77 -3.15
CA ARG A 127 20.35 3.84 -2.14
C ARG A 127 19.47 5.09 -2.27
N SER A 128 20.02 6.22 -2.68
CA SER A 128 19.28 7.48 -2.93
C SER A 128 18.19 7.36 -4.02
N GLN A 129 18.23 6.31 -4.84
CA GLN A 129 17.21 6.04 -5.86
C GLN A 129 16.23 4.95 -5.46
N ILE A 130 16.36 4.39 -4.27
CA ILE A 130 15.55 3.27 -3.76
C ILE A 130 14.68 3.76 -2.61
N VAL A 131 13.41 3.37 -2.62
CA VAL A 131 12.46 3.65 -1.55
C VAL A 131 11.74 2.37 -1.15
N GLU A 132 11.69 2.08 0.16
CA GLU A 132 10.79 1.06 0.68
C GLU A 132 9.39 1.63 0.82
N VAL A 133 8.39 0.93 0.30
CA VAL A 133 6.97 1.23 0.48
C VAL A 133 6.32 0.08 1.22
N GLY A 134 5.70 0.39 2.35
CA GLY A 134 5.02 -0.59 3.20
C GLY A 134 3.73 -0.02 3.78
N HIS A 135 3.15 -0.71 4.75
CA HIS A 135 1.96 -0.25 5.48
C HIS A 135 0.78 0.14 4.59
N LEU A 136 0.65 -0.48 3.40
CA LEU A 136 -0.44 -0.17 2.48
C LEU A 136 -1.77 -0.58 3.11
N ALA A 137 -2.62 0.40 3.36
CA ALA A 137 -3.94 0.24 3.97
C ALA A 137 -5.01 0.99 3.18
N ALA A 138 -6.19 0.39 3.04
CA ALA A 138 -7.33 1.02 2.38
C ALA A 138 -8.63 0.52 3.01
N CYS A 139 -9.58 1.44 3.28
CA CYS A 139 -10.83 1.11 3.95
C CYS A 139 -11.95 0.69 2.99
N ARG A 140 -11.84 1.01 1.70
CA ARG A 140 -12.86 0.74 0.68
C ARG A 140 -12.23 0.14 -0.58
N ALA A 141 -13.07 -0.55 -1.35
CA ALA A 141 -12.71 -1.08 -2.65
C ALA A 141 -12.20 0.02 -3.60
N GLY A 142 -11.10 -0.28 -4.30
CA GLY A 142 -10.49 0.63 -5.27
C GLY A 142 -9.57 1.70 -4.67
N GLU A 143 -9.70 2.06 -3.39
CA GLU A 143 -8.88 3.12 -2.79
C GLU A 143 -7.40 2.77 -2.72
N GLY A 144 -7.06 1.52 -2.40
CA GLY A 144 -5.67 1.04 -2.46
C GLY A 144 -5.09 1.13 -3.88
N ARG A 145 -5.91 0.82 -4.90
CA ARG A 145 -5.51 0.99 -6.30
C ARG A 145 -5.26 2.46 -6.63
N ARG A 146 -6.15 3.36 -6.22
CA ARG A 146 -5.99 4.81 -6.43
C ARG A 146 -4.71 5.33 -5.78
N LEU A 147 -4.48 4.96 -4.52
CA LEU A 147 -3.25 5.32 -3.80
C LEU A 147 -1.99 4.87 -4.55
N ILE A 148 -1.93 3.60 -5.00
CA ILE A 148 -0.78 3.08 -5.75
C ILE A 148 -0.55 3.88 -7.04
N LEU A 149 -1.63 4.20 -7.77
CA LEU A 149 -1.55 4.92 -9.03
C LEU A 149 -1.09 6.38 -8.87
N GLN A 150 -1.29 7.00 -7.72
CA GLN A 150 -0.81 8.34 -7.37
C GLN A 150 0.60 8.30 -6.79
N LEU A 151 0.87 7.30 -5.96
CA LEU A 151 2.16 7.18 -5.28
C LEU A 151 3.31 6.96 -6.26
N GLY A 152 3.14 6.16 -7.31
CA GLY A 152 4.18 5.92 -8.32
C GLY A 152 4.71 7.21 -8.98
N PRO A 153 3.87 8.06 -9.59
CA PRO A 153 4.29 9.34 -10.15
C PRO A 153 4.88 10.28 -9.10
N TRP A 154 4.35 10.27 -7.88
CA TRP A 154 4.86 11.08 -6.78
C TRP A 154 6.29 10.66 -6.41
N LEU A 155 6.56 9.36 -6.23
CA LEU A 155 7.89 8.82 -5.96
C LEU A 155 8.88 9.16 -7.09
N ALA A 156 8.45 9.05 -8.36
CA ALA A 156 9.29 9.40 -9.50
C ALA A 156 9.71 10.89 -9.48
N ARG A 157 8.78 11.81 -9.16
CA ARG A 157 9.08 13.25 -9.02
C ARG A 157 10.03 13.55 -7.87
N ASN A 158 10.05 12.69 -6.84
CA ASN A 158 11.00 12.80 -5.72
C ASN A 158 12.34 12.06 -5.98
N GLY A 159 12.63 11.67 -7.23
CA GLY A 159 13.92 11.12 -7.63
C GLY A 159 14.08 9.62 -7.47
N PHE A 160 13.10 8.92 -6.94
CA PHE A 160 13.17 7.48 -6.79
C PHE A 160 12.99 6.76 -8.12
N ARG A 161 13.81 5.74 -8.35
CA ARG A 161 13.76 4.88 -9.54
C ARG A 161 13.24 3.48 -9.22
N TRP A 162 13.41 3.05 -7.98
CA TRP A 162 13.02 1.74 -7.49
C TRP A 162 12.14 1.85 -6.27
N ALA A 163 10.99 1.22 -6.31
CA ALA A 163 10.17 0.95 -5.15
C ALA A 163 10.36 -0.51 -4.74
N VAL A 164 10.74 -0.74 -3.48
CA VAL A 164 10.86 -2.08 -2.89
C VAL A 164 9.80 -2.26 -1.82
N SER A 165 9.23 -3.46 -1.71
CA SER A 165 8.11 -3.72 -0.81
C SER A 165 8.04 -5.18 -0.43
N THR A 166 7.55 -5.47 0.77
CA THR A 166 7.11 -6.81 1.14
C THR A 166 5.63 -6.93 0.79
N MET A 167 5.29 -7.77 -0.19
CA MET A 167 3.94 -7.86 -0.74
C MET A 167 3.31 -9.22 -0.51
N THR A 168 2.10 -9.23 0.05
CA THR A 168 1.24 -10.42 0.10
C THR A 168 0.84 -10.89 -1.30
N GLU A 169 0.34 -12.09 -1.44
CA GLU A 169 -0.07 -12.65 -2.73
C GLU A 169 -1.12 -11.78 -3.41
N GLU A 170 -2.13 -11.32 -2.68
CA GLU A 170 -3.20 -10.46 -3.21
C GLU A 170 -2.65 -9.13 -3.74
N LEU A 171 -1.70 -8.54 -3.01
CA LEU A 171 -1.08 -7.29 -3.43
C LEU A 171 -0.24 -7.48 -4.70
N ARG A 172 0.51 -8.60 -4.81
CA ARG A 172 1.22 -8.96 -6.05
C ARG A 172 0.27 -9.11 -7.23
N HIS A 173 -0.89 -9.73 -7.04
CA HIS A 173 -1.93 -9.85 -8.07
C HIS A 173 -2.45 -8.48 -8.51
N LEU A 174 -2.69 -7.57 -7.57
CA LEU A 174 -3.11 -6.20 -7.90
C LEU A 174 -2.06 -5.48 -8.75
N PHE A 175 -0.78 -5.52 -8.37
CA PHE A 175 0.29 -4.87 -9.11
C PHE A 175 0.45 -5.46 -10.52
N ARG A 176 0.34 -6.79 -10.69
CA ARG A 176 0.35 -7.42 -12.02
C ARG A 176 -0.81 -6.93 -12.89
N ARG A 177 -2.02 -6.81 -12.33
CA ARG A 177 -3.19 -6.26 -13.05
C ARG A 177 -2.98 -4.79 -13.44
N LEU A 178 -2.27 -4.02 -12.63
CA LEU A 178 -1.88 -2.65 -12.97
C LEU A 178 -0.78 -2.60 -14.04
N GLY A 179 -0.18 -3.75 -14.41
CA GLY A 179 0.90 -3.83 -15.38
C GLY A 179 2.25 -3.39 -14.82
N VAL A 180 2.40 -3.40 -13.51
CA VAL A 180 3.67 -3.13 -12.84
C VAL A 180 4.50 -4.41 -12.83
N ALA A 181 5.64 -4.39 -13.53
CA ALA A 181 6.60 -5.48 -13.48
C ALA A 181 7.25 -5.57 -12.10
N GLN A 182 7.39 -6.78 -11.60
CA GLN A 182 7.93 -7.07 -10.28
C GLN A 182 9.10 -8.03 -10.40
N ARG A 183 10.21 -7.72 -9.74
CA ARG A 183 11.38 -8.58 -9.59
C ARG A 183 11.42 -9.09 -8.15
N ALA A 184 11.40 -10.41 -7.96
CA ALA A 184 11.54 -11.02 -6.64
C ALA A 184 12.99 -10.88 -6.15
N LEU A 185 13.15 -10.45 -4.91
CA LEU A 185 14.43 -10.33 -4.21
C LEU A 185 14.61 -11.42 -3.15
N GLY A 186 13.52 -11.89 -2.54
CA GLY A 186 13.55 -12.93 -1.53
C GLY A 186 12.18 -13.23 -0.95
N VAL A 187 12.09 -14.32 -0.20
CA VAL A 187 10.88 -14.66 0.58
C VAL A 187 10.92 -13.87 1.89
N ALA A 188 9.79 -13.33 2.32
CA ALA A 188 9.68 -12.71 3.64
C ALA A 188 9.46 -13.79 4.71
N ASP A 189 10.52 -14.46 5.11
CA ASP A 189 10.47 -15.52 6.11
C ASP A 189 10.29 -14.91 7.52
N PRO A 190 9.19 -15.22 8.25
CA PRO A 190 8.99 -14.75 9.62
C PRO A 190 10.08 -15.22 10.57
N GLY A 191 10.73 -16.36 10.33
CA GLY A 191 11.85 -16.85 11.13
C GLY A 191 13.01 -15.86 11.22
N ARG A 192 13.20 -15.03 10.21
CA ARG A 192 14.24 -13.98 10.21
C ARG A 192 13.93 -12.78 11.11
N LEU A 193 12.69 -12.64 11.54
CA LEU A 193 12.28 -11.60 12.51
C LEU A 193 12.29 -12.09 13.96
N GLY A 194 12.35 -13.40 14.21
CA GLY A 194 12.23 -13.96 15.54
C GLY A 194 10.91 -13.57 16.22
N ASP A 195 10.98 -13.13 17.47
CA ASP A 195 9.78 -12.77 18.23
C ASP A 195 8.99 -11.60 17.66
N ALA A 196 9.61 -10.71 16.90
CA ALA A 196 8.93 -9.59 16.23
C ALA A 196 7.90 -10.06 15.19
N ALA A 197 8.03 -11.30 14.67
CA ALA A 197 7.05 -11.87 13.76
C ALA A 197 5.66 -12.06 14.40
N LYS A 198 5.59 -12.26 15.73
CA LYS A 198 4.32 -12.48 16.45
C LYS A 198 3.38 -11.28 16.35
N GLY A 199 3.92 -10.06 16.28
CA GLY A 199 3.13 -8.83 16.12
C GLY A 199 2.40 -8.72 14.78
N TRP A 200 2.78 -9.52 13.76
CA TRP A 200 2.18 -9.47 12.42
C TRP A 200 0.95 -10.38 12.26
N GLY A 201 0.55 -11.12 13.31
CA GLY A 201 -0.61 -12.02 13.26
C GLY A 201 -0.52 -13.01 12.10
N ARG A 202 -1.58 -13.07 11.27
CA ARG A 202 -1.68 -13.97 10.10
C ARG A 202 -1.08 -13.39 8.81
N TYR A 203 -0.33 -12.29 8.87
CA TYR A 203 0.23 -11.65 7.67
C TYR A 203 1.06 -12.62 6.81
N TYR A 204 1.85 -13.49 7.46
CA TYR A 204 2.73 -14.45 6.76
C TYR A 204 1.98 -15.63 6.14
N GLU A 205 0.76 -15.91 6.54
CA GLU A 205 -0.12 -16.89 5.87
C GLU A 205 -0.49 -16.45 4.44
N HIS A 206 -0.33 -15.16 4.12
CA HIS A 206 -0.53 -14.58 2.79
C HIS A 206 0.72 -14.63 1.91
N HIS A 207 1.71 -15.46 2.24
CA HIS A 207 2.93 -15.73 1.47
C HIS A 207 3.63 -14.46 0.97
N PRO A 208 4.05 -13.54 1.86
CA PRO A 208 4.69 -12.31 1.46
C PRO A 208 6.06 -12.56 0.84
N ILE A 209 6.38 -11.77 -0.19
CA ILE A 209 7.64 -11.79 -0.92
C ILE A 209 8.19 -10.37 -0.97
N VAL A 210 9.50 -10.24 -0.81
CA VAL A 210 10.23 -8.99 -1.04
C VAL A 210 10.39 -8.79 -2.54
N LEU A 211 9.86 -7.69 -3.03
CA LEU A 211 9.79 -7.37 -4.46
C LEU A 211 10.35 -5.98 -4.74
N ALA A 212 10.95 -5.83 -5.91
CA ALA A 212 11.34 -4.55 -6.47
C ALA A 212 10.55 -4.25 -7.74
N SER A 213 10.15 -3.00 -7.91
CA SER A 213 9.48 -2.49 -9.11
C SER A 213 10.20 -1.25 -9.61
N ALA A 214 10.56 -1.23 -10.89
CA ALA A 214 11.11 -0.05 -11.53
C ALA A 214 9.99 0.96 -11.81
N ILE A 215 10.07 2.17 -11.22
CA ILE A 215 8.99 3.16 -11.24
C ILE A 215 8.79 3.72 -12.66
N GLY A 216 9.85 4.16 -13.34
CA GLY A 216 9.77 4.75 -14.67
C GLY A 216 9.13 3.82 -15.71
N PRO A 217 9.59 2.58 -15.90
CA PRO A 217 8.96 1.60 -16.79
C PRO A 217 7.51 1.31 -16.45
N ALA A 218 7.15 1.24 -15.17
CA ALA A 218 5.76 1.03 -14.74
C ALA A 218 4.84 2.18 -15.18
N LEU A 219 5.29 3.43 -15.04
CA LEU A 219 4.56 4.61 -15.49
C LEU A 219 4.40 4.65 -17.01
N GLN A 220 5.44 4.29 -17.76
CA GLN A 220 5.38 4.21 -19.23
C GLN A 220 4.41 3.12 -19.70
N ALA A 221 4.44 1.94 -19.07
CA ALA A 221 3.53 0.85 -19.39
C ALA A 221 2.06 1.24 -19.14
N ARG A 222 1.79 1.96 -18.06
CA ARG A 222 0.47 2.52 -17.76
C ARG A 222 0.02 3.53 -18.83
N ALA A 223 0.86 4.53 -19.15
CA ALA A 223 0.54 5.54 -20.14
C ALA A 223 0.26 4.95 -21.55
N ARG A 224 0.91 3.84 -21.90
CA ARG A 224 0.60 3.10 -23.16
C ARG A 224 -0.79 2.48 -23.11
N ARG A 225 -1.19 1.86 -21.99
CA ARG A 225 -2.51 1.23 -21.84
C ARG A 225 -3.64 2.27 -21.92
N GLU A 226 -3.49 3.40 -21.23
CA GLU A 226 -4.48 4.48 -21.24
C GLU A 226 -4.70 5.09 -22.63
N ARG A 227 -3.70 5.02 -23.55
CA ARG A 227 -3.85 5.45 -24.94
C ARG A 227 -4.53 4.44 -25.85
N HIS A 228 -4.69 3.19 -25.42
CA HIS A 228 -5.27 2.11 -26.21
C HIS A 228 -6.61 1.62 -25.64
N SER A 229 -7.14 2.28 -24.61
CA SER A 229 -8.44 2.05 -23.99
C SER A 229 -9.41 3.16 -24.35
#